data_39160bebbe264ddc1deef65a0c5af792
#
_entry.id   39160bebbe264ddc1deef65a0c5af792
#
_cell.length_a   1.000
_cell.length_b   1.000
_cell.length_c   1.000
_cell.angle_alpha   90.00
_cell.angle_beta   90.00
_cell.angle_gamma   90.00
#
_symmetry.space_group_name_H-M   'P 1'
#
loop_
_entity.id
_entity.type
_entity.pdbx_description
1 polymer ?
#
loop_
_entity_poly.entity_id
_entity_poly.type
_entity_poly.pdbx_seq_one_letter_code
_entity_poly.pdbx_strand_id
1 'polypeptide(L)'
;MPKVKLASVSEIPEGGMTMREHEGRTILLTKIEGAIYAMNDTCTHRGAPLHMGELGTAGSPYLLTCPFHAAHFDVRTGKVYQDTPWATDTETYPVEVQGEDVLVEL
;
A
#
# COMPACT_ATOMS: atom_id res chain seq x y z
N MET A 1 -6.71 -7.30 -17.27
CA MET A 1 -5.53 -6.55 -16.87
C MET A 1 -4.38 -7.52 -16.64
N PRO A 2 -3.19 -7.23 -17.13
CA PRO A 2 -2.08 -8.14 -16.94
C PRO A 2 -1.62 -8.19 -15.48
N LYS A 3 -1.25 -9.37 -15.04
CA LYS A 3 -0.67 -9.57 -13.72
C LYS A 3 0.84 -9.56 -13.84
N VAL A 4 1.50 -8.79 -12.99
CA VAL A 4 2.94 -8.62 -13.02
C VAL A 4 3.52 -9.08 -11.69
N LYS A 5 4.57 -9.90 -11.74
CA LYS A 5 5.29 -10.27 -10.53
C LYS A 5 6.11 -9.07 -10.06
N LEU A 6 5.79 -8.55 -8.88
CA LEU A 6 6.51 -7.41 -8.31
C LEU A 6 7.45 -7.80 -7.18
N ALA A 7 7.21 -8.92 -6.50
CA ALA A 7 8.02 -9.32 -5.37
C ALA A 7 7.82 -10.80 -5.06
N SER A 8 8.63 -11.31 -4.15
CA SER A 8 8.39 -12.61 -3.52
C SER A 8 7.78 -12.35 -2.14
N VAL A 9 6.95 -13.28 -1.67
CA VAL A 9 6.29 -13.14 -0.37
C VAL A 9 7.30 -12.88 0.75
N SER A 10 8.44 -13.56 0.70
CA SER A 10 9.50 -13.42 1.72
C SER A 10 10.16 -12.04 1.73
N GLU A 11 9.99 -11.25 0.68
CA GLU A 11 10.54 -9.89 0.61
C GLU A 11 9.66 -8.86 1.31
N ILE A 12 8.44 -9.24 1.70
CA ILE A 12 7.50 -8.35 2.34
C ILE A 12 7.32 -8.78 3.80
N PRO A 13 7.89 -8.03 4.77
CA PRO A 13 7.78 -8.42 6.17
C PRO A 13 6.35 -8.22 6.69
N GLU A 14 5.94 -9.07 7.61
CA GLU A 14 4.63 -8.94 8.29
C GLU A 14 4.56 -7.60 9.00
N GLY A 15 3.52 -6.82 8.73
CA GLY A 15 3.35 -5.50 9.31
C GLY A 15 4.29 -4.43 8.73
N GLY A 16 5.04 -4.79 7.68
CA GLY A 16 5.95 -3.88 7.01
C GLY A 16 5.46 -3.44 5.64
N MET A 17 6.20 -2.54 5.04
CA MET A 17 5.89 -2.00 3.72
C MET A 17 7.13 -2.03 2.85
N THR A 18 6.92 -2.29 1.55
CA THR A 18 7.98 -2.15 0.55
C THR A 18 7.40 -1.47 -0.68
N MET A 19 8.27 -0.95 -1.52
CA MET A 19 7.86 -0.23 -2.72
C MET A 19 8.49 -0.89 -3.95
N ARG A 20 7.73 -0.96 -5.02
CA ARG A 20 8.21 -1.40 -6.33
C ARG A 20 7.78 -0.41 -7.39
N GLU A 21 8.63 -0.23 -8.38
CA GLU A 21 8.34 0.62 -9.51
C GLU A 21 8.09 -0.23 -10.74
N HIS A 22 7.04 0.10 -11.49
CA HIS A 22 6.71 -0.61 -12.72
C HIS A 22 6.08 0.36 -13.71
N GLU A 23 6.73 0.54 -14.85
CA GLU A 23 6.24 1.39 -15.94
C GLU A 23 5.83 2.79 -15.46
N GLY A 24 6.66 3.41 -14.64
CA GLY A 24 6.40 4.76 -14.14
C GLY A 24 5.45 4.83 -12.95
N ARG A 25 4.94 3.70 -12.50
CA ARG A 25 4.09 3.63 -11.30
C ARG A 25 4.90 3.21 -10.11
N THR A 26 4.68 3.86 -8.98
CA THR A 26 5.25 3.42 -7.72
C THR A 26 4.16 2.72 -6.92
N ILE A 27 4.43 1.48 -6.52
CA ILE A 27 3.44 0.61 -5.91
C ILE A 27 3.92 0.18 -4.53
N LEU A 28 3.10 0.43 -3.52
CA LEU A 28 3.36 0.01 -2.15
C LEU A 28 2.81 -1.40 -1.97
N LEU A 29 3.63 -2.27 -1.37
CA LEU A 29 3.22 -3.62 -1.00
C LEU A 29 3.34 -3.75 0.51
N THR A 30 2.33 -4.35 1.14
CA THR A 30 2.36 -4.62 2.57
C THR A 30 1.75 -5.98 2.87
N LYS A 31 2.15 -6.56 4.01
CA LYS A 31 1.62 -7.85 4.44
C LYS A 31 1.05 -7.69 5.84
N ILE A 32 -0.23 -8.04 5.99
CA ILE A 32 -0.93 -7.93 7.26
C ILE A 32 -1.70 -9.22 7.49
N GLU A 33 -1.38 -9.90 8.58
CA GLU A 33 -1.98 -11.19 8.94
C GLU A 33 -1.88 -12.20 7.79
N GLY A 34 -0.73 -12.24 7.14
CA GLY A 34 -0.45 -13.14 6.04
C GLY A 34 -1.01 -12.74 4.69
N ALA A 35 -1.86 -11.73 4.62
CA ALA A 35 -2.44 -11.25 3.37
C ALA A 35 -1.62 -10.08 2.82
N ILE A 36 -1.48 -10.03 1.50
CA ILE A 36 -0.70 -9.00 0.84
C ILE A 36 -1.63 -8.03 0.14
N TYR A 37 -1.37 -6.74 0.34
CA TYR A 37 -2.13 -5.65 -0.26
C TYR A 37 -1.21 -4.78 -1.08
N ALA A 38 -1.72 -4.26 -2.19
CA ALA A 38 -0.98 -3.35 -3.06
C ALA A 38 -1.78 -2.09 -3.29
N MET A 39 -1.09 -0.94 -3.24
CA MET A 39 -1.72 0.34 -3.49
C MET A 39 -0.71 1.31 -4.09
N ASN A 40 -1.20 2.41 -4.63
CA ASN A 40 -0.33 3.46 -5.13
C ASN A 40 0.50 4.02 -3.97
N ASP A 41 1.81 4.13 -4.16
CA ASP A 41 2.72 4.59 -3.12
C ASP A 41 2.70 6.10 -2.91
N THR A 42 2.07 6.84 -3.81
CA THR A 42 2.08 8.30 -3.75
C THR A 42 0.87 8.82 -2.96
N CYS A 43 1.14 9.64 -1.94
CA CYS A 43 0.08 10.29 -1.18
C CYS A 43 -0.70 11.25 -2.07
N THR A 44 -2.04 11.15 -2.04
CA THR A 44 -2.91 11.98 -2.88
C THR A 44 -2.89 13.45 -2.47
N HIS A 45 -2.47 13.75 -1.25
CA HIS A 45 -2.43 15.11 -0.74
C HIS A 45 -1.16 15.86 -1.16
N ARG A 46 0.01 15.25 -0.97
CA ARG A 46 1.29 15.94 -1.19
C ARG A 46 2.28 15.19 -2.06
N GLY A 47 1.89 14.06 -2.63
CA GLY A 47 2.81 13.25 -3.42
C GLY A 47 3.89 12.57 -2.59
N ALA A 48 3.72 12.49 -1.27
CA ALA A 48 4.69 11.84 -0.40
C ALA A 48 4.74 10.33 -0.64
N PRO A 49 5.91 9.70 -0.49
CA PRO A 49 6.02 8.25 -0.61
C PRO A 49 5.40 7.56 0.60
N LEU A 50 4.25 6.92 0.40
CA LEU A 50 3.49 6.30 1.50
C LEU A 50 4.26 5.20 2.20
N HIS A 51 5.14 4.47 1.49
CA HIS A 51 5.93 3.40 2.11
C HIS A 51 6.89 3.90 3.19
N MET A 52 7.17 5.20 3.25
CA MET A 52 7.99 5.80 4.27
C MET A 52 7.19 6.27 5.49
N GLY A 53 5.88 6.10 5.45
CA GLY A 53 5.01 6.39 6.58
C GLY A 53 4.99 5.26 7.59
N GLU A 54 3.94 5.23 8.40
CA GLU A 54 3.79 4.22 9.44
C GLU A 54 2.50 3.44 9.24
N LEU A 55 2.54 2.15 9.53
CA LEU A 55 1.40 1.26 9.40
C LEU A 55 0.92 0.87 10.80
N GLY A 56 -0.40 0.88 11.00
CA GLY A 56 -1.00 0.41 12.24
C GLY A 56 -1.02 1.42 13.38
N THR A 57 -0.76 2.70 13.11
CA THR A 57 -0.62 3.72 14.16
C THR A 57 -1.94 4.31 14.66
N ALA A 58 -3.02 4.18 13.90
CA ALA A 58 -4.29 4.82 14.23
C ALA A 58 -5.30 3.84 14.83
N GLY A 59 -4.83 2.80 15.52
CA GLY A 59 -5.68 1.83 16.19
C GLY A 59 -6.14 0.68 15.32
N SER A 60 -5.71 0.63 14.06
CA SER A 60 -6.02 -0.46 13.15
C SER A 60 -4.76 -0.87 12.39
N PRO A 61 -4.46 -2.18 12.27
CA PRO A 61 -3.29 -2.62 11.52
C PRO A 61 -3.37 -2.29 10.03
N TYR A 62 -4.55 -1.95 9.53
CA TYR A 62 -4.77 -1.64 8.12
C TYR A 62 -4.65 -0.15 7.79
N LEU A 63 -4.46 0.71 8.78
CA LEU A 63 -4.34 2.14 8.53
C LEU A 63 -2.89 2.55 8.36
N LEU A 64 -2.61 3.17 7.23
CA LEU A 64 -1.31 3.70 6.86
C LEU A 64 -1.31 5.21 7.08
N THR A 65 -0.31 5.71 7.80
CA THR A 65 -0.17 7.14 8.04
C THR A 65 0.86 7.71 7.07
N CYS A 66 0.45 8.70 6.29
CA CYS A 66 1.34 9.42 5.38
C CYS A 66 2.45 10.12 6.17
N PRO A 67 3.71 10.08 5.70
CA PRO A 67 4.81 10.75 6.43
C PRO A 67 4.68 12.27 6.46
N PHE A 68 3.86 12.86 5.55
CA PHE A 68 3.60 14.29 5.55
C PHE A 68 2.14 14.53 5.94
N HIS A 69 1.92 15.35 6.96
CA HIS A 69 0.59 15.79 7.41
C HIS A 69 -0.30 14.68 7.99
N ALA A 70 0.24 13.48 8.22
CA ALA A 70 -0.44 12.40 8.93
C ALA A 70 -1.81 12.00 8.33
N ALA A 71 -1.96 12.05 7.01
CA ALA A 71 -3.15 11.52 6.35
C ALA A 71 -3.22 10.01 6.54
N HIS A 72 -4.42 9.48 6.83
CA HIS A 72 -4.61 8.04 7.06
C HIS A 72 -5.34 7.40 5.89
N PHE A 73 -4.81 6.27 5.40
CA PHE A 73 -5.41 5.49 4.32
C PHE A 73 -5.60 4.04 4.75
N ASP A 74 -6.73 3.45 4.37
CA ASP A 74 -6.95 2.01 4.57
C ASP A 74 -6.28 1.25 3.42
N VAL A 75 -5.28 0.42 3.72
CA VAL A 75 -4.51 -0.28 2.67
C VAL A 75 -5.35 -1.32 1.92
N ARG A 76 -6.47 -1.77 2.48
CA ARG A 76 -7.34 -2.75 1.84
C ARG A 76 -8.18 -2.15 0.72
N THR A 77 -8.55 -0.89 0.85
CA THR A 77 -9.49 -0.23 -0.04
C THR A 77 -8.94 1.01 -0.72
N GLY A 78 -7.84 1.57 -0.21
CA GLY A 78 -7.29 2.84 -0.67
C GLY A 78 -8.08 4.05 -0.21
N LYS A 79 -9.11 3.85 0.59
CA LYS A 79 -9.96 4.95 1.04
C LYS A 79 -9.28 5.77 2.12
N VAL A 80 -9.42 7.09 2.00
CA VAL A 80 -8.93 8.00 3.01
C VAL A 80 -9.82 7.87 4.26
N TYR A 81 -9.18 7.96 5.43
CA TYR A 81 -9.89 7.85 6.70
C TYR A 81 -10.63 9.15 7.01
N GLN A 82 -11.68 9.03 7.84
CA GLN A 82 -12.60 10.16 8.14
C GLN A 82 -11.91 11.38 8.73
N ASP A 83 -10.80 11.19 9.45
CA ASP A 83 -10.07 12.27 10.08
C ASP A 83 -9.10 12.99 9.13
N THR A 84 -9.15 12.63 7.84
CA THR A 84 -8.24 13.17 6.83
C THR A 84 -9.04 13.78 5.66
N PRO A 85 -9.84 14.81 5.90
CA PRO A 85 -10.70 15.35 4.84
C PRO A 85 -9.96 16.12 3.74
N TRP A 86 -8.68 16.41 3.94
CA TRP A 86 -7.86 17.13 2.96
C TRP A 86 -7.23 16.23 1.91
N ALA A 87 -7.34 14.92 2.05
CA ALA A 87 -6.81 13.97 1.09
C ALA A 87 -7.93 13.25 0.35
N THR A 88 -7.63 12.68 -0.81
CA THR A 88 -8.59 11.88 -1.58
C THR A 88 -8.18 10.41 -1.52
N ASP A 89 -9.11 9.51 -1.89
CA ASP A 89 -8.82 8.08 -1.93
C ASP A 89 -7.68 7.80 -2.92
N THR A 90 -6.88 6.79 -2.60
CA THR A 90 -5.82 6.34 -3.50
C THR A 90 -6.22 5.02 -4.16
N GLU A 91 -5.51 4.65 -5.24
CA GLU A 91 -5.77 3.42 -5.97
C GLU A 91 -5.19 2.21 -5.24
N THR A 92 -5.94 1.10 -5.26
CA THR A 92 -5.44 -0.21 -4.85
C THR A 92 -5.42 -1.12 -6.08
N TYR A 93 -4.62 -2.18 -6.00
CA TYR A 93 -4.47 -3.14 -7.10
C TYR A 93 -4.73 -4.54 -6.59
N PRO A 94 -5.49 -5.37 -7.33
CA PRO A 94 -5.68 -6.76 -6.92
C PRO A 94 -4.36 -7.52 -6.85
N VAL A 95 -4.23 -8.37 -5.84
CA VAL A 95 -3.03 -9.17 -5.60
C VAL A 95 -3.39 -10.64 -5.63
N GLU A 96 -2.57 -11.44 -6.32
CA GLU A 96 -2.66 -12.88 -6.31
C GLU A 96 -1.30 -13.43 -5.89
N VAL A 97 -1.30 -14.41 -4.99
CA VAL A 97 -0.07 -15.07 -4.56
C VAL A 97 -0.05 -16.48 -5.15
N GLN A 98 1.00 -16.79 -5.90
CA GLN A 98 1.21 -18.12 -6.47
C GLN A 98 2.54 -18.66 -5.95
N GLY A 99 2.50 -19.59 -4.99
CA GLY A 99 3.71 -20.04 -4.31
C GLY A 99 4.37 -18.88 -3.56
N GLU A 100 5.55 -18.49 -4.00
CA GLU A 100 6.28 -17.34 -3.45
C GLU A 100 6.09 -16.06 -4.29
N ASP A 101 5.42 -16.15 -5.43
CA ASP A 101 5.28 -15.02 -6.34
C ASP A 101 4.11 -14.11 -5.95
N VAL A 102 4.39 -12.83 -5.79
CA VAL A 102 3.36 -11.81 -5.57
C VAL A 102 3.05 -11.17 -6.92
N LEU A 103 1.85 -11.46 -7.42
CA LEU A 103 1.38 -10.96 -8.70
C LEU A 103 0.39 -9.84 -8.45
N VAL A 104 0.61 -8.71 -9.11
CA VAL A 104 -0.24 -7.52 -8.96
C VAL A 104 -0.88 -7.21 -10.30
N GLU A 105 -2.19 -6.99 -10.28
CA GLU A 105 -2.95 -6.67 -11.48
C GLU A 105 -2.88 -5.17 -11.72
N LEU A 106 -2.22 -4.79 -12.80
CA LEU A 106 -1.94 -3.38 -13.11
C LEU A 106 -2.65 -2.90 -14.38
#